data_9dedc00ce67f991a9ae9d0543ffbece4
#
_entry.id   9dedc00ce67f991a9ae9d0543ffbece4
#
_cell.length_a   1.000
_cell.length_b   1.000
_cell.length_c   1.000
_cell.angle_alpha   90.00
_cell.angle_beta   90.00
_cell.angle_gamma   90.00
#
_symmetry.space_group_name_H-M   'P 1'
#
loop_
_entity.id
_entity.type
_entity.pdbx_description
1 polymer ?
#
loop_
_entity_poly.entity_id
_entity_poly.type
_entity_poly.pdbx_seq_one_letter_code
_entity_poly.pdbx_strand_id
1 'polypeptide(L)'
;PTVTPAAPAEEPEQQPAPEPPLSFGIPLYDLTPTPEPAPQPVSAENAVAFRSEPDEDGWISITSEPVEEKDLNTLVAAAMEKPAVSEEQAAKAPAEEAETEESFQYQYPSIELFERAPEESDAGAEDELKANAQKLVDTLESFGVRTRVLDISRGPSVTRYEVQPMAGVKISRITSLADDIALNLAVADVRMEAPIPGKPAVGIEVPNHKKTPVYIRSVFESQSFLRMTSPMGIALGKDIAGVAQVADLCKMPHLLIAGSTGSGKSVCVNSIIMSLLFRSSPEDVKLLLIDPKVVELAEYNGIPHLLMPVVTEPRKAAGALGGAVQEMERRYHLFAENNVRDIKSFNKLAATDPNLEKMPYIAIIIDELADLMMVVGKDVEDSICRIAQMGRAAGMHLIIATQRPTADVITGLIKSNVPSRIALSVKSQMDSRNILDVGGAEKLLGHGDMLYFPNGLPKPVRVQGCYLSLIHI
;
A
#
# COMPACT_ATOMS: atom_id res chain seq x y z
N PRO A 1 -15.96 -47.88 71.93
CA PRO A 1 -16.57 -46.87 71.09
C PRO A 1 -16.44 -45.53 71.77
N THR A 2 -15.44 -44.80 71.36
CA THR A 2 -15.10 -43.46 71.86
C THR A 2 -15.56 -42.46 70.80
N VAL A 3 -16.50 -41.63 71.18
CA VAL A 3 -17.05 -40.52 70.41
C VAL A 3 -16.08 -39.36 70.51
N THR A 4 -15.56 -38.90 69.41
CA THR A 4 -14.76 -37.66 69.27
C THR A 4 -15.71 -36.50 69.03
N PRO A 5 -15.59 -35.36 69.73
CA PRO A 5 -16.48 -34.22 69.55
C PRO A 5 -16.10 -33.44 68.29
N ALA A 6 -17.15 -32.92 67.59
CA ALA A 6 -17.05 -32.12 66.39
C ALA A 6 -16.47 -30.72 66.75
N ALA A 7 -15.64 -30.22 65.85
CA ALA A 7 -15.11 -28.84 65.86
C ALA A 7 -16.22 -27.81 65.55
N PRO A 8 -16.16 -26.60 66.13
CA PRO A 8 -17.15 -25.55 65.88
C PRO A 8 -17.01 -24.97 64.47
N ALA A 9 -18.18 -24.64 63.87
CA ALA A 9 -18.29 -24.00 62.58
C ALA A 9 -17.71 -22.58 62.59
N GLU A 10 -16.87 -22.27 61.63
CA GLU A 10 -16.37 -20.92 61.36
C GLU A 10 -17.53 -20.06 60.80
N GLU A 11 -17.74 -18.89 61.41
CA GLU A 11 -18.62 -17.85 60.89
C GLU A 11 -18.06 -17.28 59.58
N PRO A 12 -18.91 -16.90 58.58
CA PRO A 12 -18.46 -16.35 57.31
C PRO A 12 -17.92 -14.92 57.53
N GLU A 13 -16.65 -14.67 57.13
CA GLU A 13 -16.05 -13.36 57.06
C GLU A 13 -16.88 -12.43 56.15
N GLN A 14 -17.34 -11.32 56.70
CA GLN A 14 -17.98 -10.22 55.98
C GLN A 14 -16.93 -9.51 55.13
N GLN A 15 -17.11 -9.55 53.80
CA GLN A 15 -16.37 -8.72 52.85
C GLN A 15 -16.64 -7.23 53.15
N PRO A 16 -15.63 -6.37 53.16
CA PRO A 16 -15.81 -4.92 53.33
C PRO A 16 -16.55 -4.36 52.09
N ALA A 17 -17.48 -3.45 52.38
CA ALA A 17 -18.24 -2.73 51.37
C ALA A 17 -17.30 -1.91 50.44
N PRO A 18 -17.63 -1.77 49.13
CA PRO A 18 -16.83 -0.97 48.24
C PRO A 18 -16.85 0.51 48.62
N GLU A 19 -15.67 1.11 48.67
CA GLU A 19 -15.50 2.55 48.88
C GLU A 19 -16.17 3.36 47.76
N PRO A 20 -16.78 4.52 48.10
CA PRO A 20 -17.38 5.39 47.06
C PRO A 20 -16.30 6.00 46.19
N PRO A 21 -16.56 6.23 44.89
CA PRO A 21 -15.59 6.80 43.97
C PRO A 21 -15.20 8.22 44.40
N LEU A 22 -13.89 8.47 44.44
CA LEU A 22 -13.31 9.80 44.71
C LEU A 22 -13.79 10.78 43.61
N SER A 23 -14.66 11.71 43.98
CA SER A 23 -15.06 12.82 43.13
C SER A 23 -13.91 13.85 43.11
N PHE A 24 -13.16 13.86 41.99
CA PHE A 24 -12.31 15.01 41.67
C PHE A 24 -13.22 16.13 41.17
N GLY A 25 -13.38 17.16 42.02
CA GLY A 25 -14.09 18.39 41.65
C GLY A 25 -13.32 19.13 40.56
N ILE A 26 -13.70 18.93 39.31
CA ILE A 26 -13.35 19.81 38.18
C ILE A 26 -14.45 20.86 38.12
N PRO A 27 -14.14 22.18 38.23
CA PRO A 27 -15.16 23.21 38.07
C PRO A 27 -15.72 23.13 36.66
N LEU A 28 -17.06 22.97 36.54
CA LEU A 28 -17.79 23.12 35.29
C LEU A 28 -17.63 24.57 34.83
N TYR A 29 -16.80 24.77 33.83
CA TYR A 29 -16.87 26.01 33.04
C TYR A 29 -18.13 25.94 32.18
N ASP A 30 -18.98 26.96 32.36
CA ASP A 30 -20.21 27.18 31.63
C ASP A 30 -19.88 27.40 30.14
N LEU A 31 -20.11 26.39 29.30
CA LEU A 31 -19.92 26.43 27.83
C LEU A 31 -21.20 26.97 27.18
N THR A 32 -21.63 28.19 27.55
CA THR A 32 -22.51 28.94 26.66
C THR A 32 -21.65 29.58 25.56
N PRO A 33 -21.89 29.31 24.27
CA PRO A 33 -21.14 29.97 23.21
C PRO A 33 -21.51 31.46 23.20
N THR A 34 -20.52 32.30 23.52
CA THR A 34 -20.63 33.75 23.25
C THR A 34 -20.73 33.92 21.73
N PRO A 35 -21.72 34.63 21.19
CA PRO A 35 -21.79 34.86 19.75
C PRO A 35 -20.56 35.68 19.33
N GLU A 36 -19.76 35.12 18.40
CA GLU A 36 -18.71 35.86 17.71
C GLU A 36 -19.33 37.10 17.04
N PRO A 37 -18.70 38.25 17.17
CA PRO A 37 -19.13 39.44 16.42
C PRO A 37 -18.98 39.16 14.93
N ALA A 38 -20.02 39.42 14.15
CA ALA A 38 -20.02 39.31 12.70
C ALA A 38 -18.79 40.02 12.11
N PRO A 39 -18.13 39.45 11.10
CA PRO A 39 -16.97 40.06 10.47
C PRO A 39 -17.42 41.41 9.85
N GLN A 40 -16.78 42.47 10.27
CA GLN A 40 -16.97 43.78 9.64
C GLN A 40 -16.43 43.72 8.20
N PRO A 41 -17.08 44.31 7.22
CA PRO A 41 -16.59 44.35 5.87
C PRO A 41 -15.26 45.10 5.85
N VAL A 42 -14.20 44.37 5.41
CA VAL A 42 -12.89 44.96 5.16
C VAL A 42 -13.06 45.93 4.00
N SER A 43 -12.83 47.23 4.22
CA SER A 43 -12.83 48.26 3.18
C SER A 43 -11.80 47.91 2.10
N ALA A 44 -12.18 48.01 0.84
CA ALA A 44 -11.39 47.66 -0.34
C ALA A 44 -10.24 48.66 -0.66
N GLU A 45 -9.60 49.23 0.36
CA GLU A 45 -8.63 50.31 0.17
C GLU A 45 -7.17 49.86 0.02
N ASN A 46 -6.87 48.58 -0.09
CA ASN A 46 -5.47 48.11 -0.23
C ASN A 46 -5.27 46.98 -1.27
N ALA A 47 -5.85 47.06 -2.44
CA ALA A 47 -5.47 46.22 -3.56
C ALA A 47 -4.30 46.87 -4.32
N VAL A 48 -3.07 46.40 -4.09
CA VAL A 48 -1.87 46.84 -4.82
C VAL A 48 -1.61 45.83 -5.94
N ALA A 49 -1.72 46.32 -7.20
CA ALA A 49 -1.30 45.51 -8.35
C ALA A 49 0.20 45.69 -8.59
N PHE A 50 0.94 44.59 -8.65
CA PHE A 50 2.38 44.60 -8.93
C PHE A 50 2.62 44.34 -10.43
N ARG A 51 3.32 45.29 -11.11
CA ARG A 51 3.95 45.07 -12.41
C ARG A 51 5.46 45.00 -12.21
N SER A 52 6.10 43.96 -12.73
CA SER A 52 7.56 43.81 -12.74
C SER A 52 8.05 43.79 -14.18
N GLU A 53 8.87 44.78 -14.55
CA GLU A 53 9.69 44.73 -15.77
C GLU A 53 11.17 44.85 -15.34
N PRO A 54 12.05 43.97 -15.84
CA PRO A 54 13.48 44.05 -15.54
C PRO A 54 14.14 45.22 -16.30
N ASP A 55 15.05 45.97 -15.64
CA ASP A 55 15.88 46.97 -16.25
C ASP A 55 17.06 46.37 -17.05
N GLU A 56 17.85 47.22 -17.74
CA GLU A 56 18.94 46.77 -18.59
C GLU A 56 20.06 46.00 -17.85
N ASP A 57 20.11 46.06 -16.51
CA ASP A 57 21.05 45.35 -15.65
C ASP A 57 20.43 44.12 -14.95
N GLY A 58 19.18 43.78 -15.23
CA GLY A 58 18.50 42.58 -14.73
C GLY A 58 17.94 42.70 -13.30
N TRP A 59 17.81 43.89 -12.74
CA TRP A 59 17.21 44.15 -11.44
C TRP A 59 15.70 44.49 -11.56
N ILE A 60 14.89 43.95 -10.68
CA ILE A 60 13.47 44.21 -10.63
C ILE A 60 13.19 45.30 -9.58
N SER A 61 12.79 46.50 -10.04
CA SER A 61 12.31 47.55 -9.16
C SER A 61 10.81 47.47 -8.99
N ILE A 62 10.31 47.40 -7.74
CA ILE A 62 8.88 47.36 -7.40
C ILE A 62 8.43 48.77 -7.15
N THR A 63 7.66 49.37 -8.09
CA THR A 63 6.98 50.65 -7.90
C THR A 63 5.49 50.44 -7.75
N SER A 64 4.90 51.03 -6.73
CA SER A 64 3.45 51.00 -6.48
C SER A 64 2.81 52.29 -7.08
N GLU A 65 2.06 52.13 -8.17
CA GLU A 65 1.17 53.21 -8.63
C GLU A 65 -0.29 52.88 -8.24
N PRO A 66 -1.11 53.85 -7.87
CA PRO A 66 -2.52 53.63 -7.53
C PRO A 66 -3.32 53.30 -8.80
N VAL A 67 -4.05 52.21 -8.76
CA VAL A 67 -4.96 51.75 -9.83
C VAL A 67 -6.27 52.52 -9.72
N GLU A 68 -6.69 53.21 -10.79
CA GLU A 68 -8.01 53.81 -10.88
C GLU A 68 -9.13 52.76 -10.80
N GLU A 69 -10.07 52.96 -9.88
CA GLU A 69 -11.26 52.10 -9.73
C GLU A 69 -12.13 52.19 -10.98
N LYS A 70 -12.17 51.11 -11.77
CA LYS A 70 -13.23 50.95 -12.77
C LYS A 70 -14.47 50.36 -12.10
N ASP A 71 -15.58 51.07 -12.22
CA ASP A 71 -16.86 50.66 -11.69
C ASP A 71 -17.23 49.23 -12.15
N LEU A 72 -17.63 48.39 -11.21
CA LEU A 72 -18.01 46.99 -11.43
C LEU A 72 -19.07 46.80 -12.52
N ASN A 73 -19.97 47.80 -12.67
CA ASN A 73 -21.02 47.83 -13.70
C ASN A 73 -20.42 47.96 -15.12
N THR A 74 -19.31 48.69 -15.27
CA THR A 74 -18.61 48.84 -16.56
C THR A 74 -17.89 47.56 -16.97
N LEU A 75 -17.36 46.79 -16.01
CA LEU A 75 -16.72 45.50 -16.26
C LEU A 75 -17.74 44.39 -16.60
N VAL A 76 -18.91 44.43 -15.98
CA VAL A 76 -20.01 43.49 -16.29
C VAL A 76 -20.63 43.80 -17.66
N ALA A 77 -20.78 45.08 -18.04
CA ALA A 77 -21.28 45.47 -19.36
C ALA A 77 -20.33 45.05 -20.49
N ALA A 78 -19.01 45.19 -20.30
CA ALA A 78 -18.00 44.76 -21.26
C ALA A 78 -17.93 43.22 -21.42
N ALA A 79 -18.29 42.47 -20.37
CA ALA A 79 -18.33 40.98 -20.41
C ALA A 79 -19.63 40.44 -21.08
N MET A 80 -20.66 41.26 -21.23
CA MET A 80 -21.95 40.88 -21.86
C MET A 80 -22.06 41.27 -23.33
N GLU A 81 -21.18 42.13 -23.86
CA GLU A 81 -21.12 42.42 -25.30
C GLU A 81 -20.39 41.25 -26.03
N LYS A 82 -21.18 40.29 -26.50
CA LYS A 82 -20.71 39.34 -27.52
C LYS A 82 -20.58 40.08 -28.85
N PRO A 83 -19.44 40.01 -29.55
CA PRO A 83 -19.37 40.55 -30.91
C PRO A 83 -20.33 39.76 -31.82
N ALA A 84 -21.26 40.47 -32.42
CA ALA A 84 -22.14 39.91 -33.44
C ALA A 84 -21.28 39.57 -34.68
N VAL A 85 -21.09 38.30 -34.94
CA VAL A 85 -20.47 37.82 -36.19
C VAL A 85 -21.50 38.00 -37.29
N SER A 86 -21.22 38.86 -38.29
CA SER A 86 -22.09 39.08 -39.45
C SER A 86 -22.14 37.80 -40.30
N GLU A 87 -23.33 37.43 -40.78
CA GLU A 87 -23.60 36.22 -41.60
C GLU A 87 -22.83 36.15 -42.93
N GLU A 88 -22.12 37.18 -43.31
CA GLU A 88 -21.40 37.23 -44.60
C GLU A 88 -19.97 36.58 -44.54
N GLN A 89 -19.44 36.21 -43.40
CA GLN A 89 -18.14 35.52 -43.25
C GLN A 89 -18.24 34.01 -43.08
N ALA A 90 -19.45 33.44 -43.00
CA ALA A 90 -19.67 32.01 -42.84
C ALA A 90 -19.56 31.19 -44.12
N ALA A 91 -19.32 31.83 -45.30
CA ALA A 91 -19.34 31.17 -46.61
C ALA A 91 -17.96 30.83 -47.17
N LYS A 92 -16.85 31.01 -46.45
CA LYS A 92 -15.47 30.71 -46.95
C LYS A 92 -14.54 30.17 -45.90
N ALA A 93 -15.01 29.27 -45.04
CA ALA A 93 -14.09 28.36 -44.33
C ALA A 93 -13.98 27.08 -45.19
N PRO A 94 -12.75 26.56 -45.43
CA PRO A 94 -12.61 25.21 -45.99
C PRO A 94 -13.28 24.25 -45.02
N ALA A 95 -14.03 23.28 -45.57
CA ALA A 95 -14.50 22.16 -44.77
C ALA A 95 -13.25 21.49 -44.19
N GLU A 96 -13.01 21.71 -42.87
CA GLU A 96 -12.16 20.84 -42.11
C GLU A 96 -12.78 19.44 -42.26
N GLU A 97 -12.03 18.57 -42.92
CA GLU A 97 -12.33 17.15 -42.97
C GLU A 97 -12.61 16.73 -41.55
N ALA A 98 -13.80 16.22 -41.29
CA ALA A 98 -14.12 15.57 -40.01
C ALA A 98 -13.04 14.51 -39.85
N GLU A 99 -12.10 14.77 -38.98
CA GLU A 99 -11.21 13.73 -38.46
C GLU A 99 -12.15 12.64 -37.96
N THR A 100 -12.20 11.55 -38.75
CA THR A 100 -12.80 10.33 -38.24
C THR A 100 -12.09 10.06 -36.94
N GLU A 101 -12.82 10.05 -35.84
CA GLU A 101 -12.35 9.55 -34.57
C GLU A 101 -11.87 8.11 -34.86
N GLU A 102 -10.59 7.96 -35.19
CA GLU A 102 -9.94 6.65 -35.19
C GLU A 102 -10.12 6.16 -33.76
N SER A 103 -10.99 5.17 -33.60
CA SER A 103 -11.21 4.53 -32.29
C SER A 103 -9.86 4.03 -31.80
N PHE A 104 -9.25 4.74 -30.88
CA PHE A 104 -7.95 4.39 -30.30
C PHE A 104 -8.08 3.02 -29.64
N GLN A 105 -7.64 1.98 -30.33
CA GLN A 105 -7.59 0.63 -29.78
C GLN A 105 -6.36 0.55 -28.88
N TYR A 106 -6.61 0.48 -27.56
CA TYR A 106 -5.54 0.26 -26.60
C TYR A 106 -4.80 -1.06 -26.88
N GLN A 107 -3.49 -0.98 -27.05
CA GLN A 107 -2.62 -2.14 -27.22
C GLN A 107 -1.99 -2.52 -25.88
N TYR A 108 -2.26 -3.77 -25.43
CA TYR A 108 -1.65 -4.27 -24.21
C TYR A 108 -0.13 -4.44 -24.38
N PRO A 109 0.67 -4.15 -23.33
CA PRO A 109 2.11 -4.40 -23.36
C PRO A 109 2.41 -5.87 -23.67
N SER A 110 3.37 -6.11 -24.56
CA SER A 110 3.80 -7.47 -24.88
C SER A 110 4.60 -8.08 -23.73
N ILE A 111 4.44 -9.40 -23.50
CA ILE A 111 5.24 -10.15 -22.51
C ILE A 111 6.74 -10.12 -22.86
N GLU A 112 7.10 -9.91 -24.13
CA GLU A 112 8.48 -9.84 -24.59
C GLU A 112 9.23 -8.58 -24.10
N LEU A 113 8.51 -7.58 -23.60
CA LEU A 113 9.11 -6.41 -22.94
C LEU A 113 9.77 -6.75 -21.59
N PHE A 114 9.40 -7.89 -21.00
CA PHE A 114 9.94 -8.31 -19.71
C PHE A 114 11.06 -9.33 -19.88
N GLU A 115 12.13 -9.15 -19.13
CA GLU A 115 13.29 -10.05 -19.14
C GLU A 115 12.89 -11.48 -18.77
N ARG A 116 13.47 -12.44 -19.49
CA ARG A 116 13.34 -13.87 -19.19
C ARG A 116 14.37 -14.29 -18.16
N ALA A 117 13.97 -15.13 -17.20
CA ALA A 117 14.92 -15.74 -16.30
C ALA A 117 15.97 -16.55 -17.07
N PRO A 118 17.26 -16.41 -16.79
CA PRO A 118 18.28 -17.27 -17.39
C PRO A 118 18.06 -18.73 -16.97
N GLU A 119 18.36 -19.67 -17.87
CA GLU A 119 18.35 -21.09 -17.53
C GLU A 119 19.50 -21.37 -16.56
N GLU A 120 19.17 -21.62 -15.31
CA GLU A 120 20.17 -21.97 -14.29
C GLU A 120 20.38 -23.49 -14.22
N SER A 121 21.64 -23.92 -14.24
CA SER A 121 21.97 -25.29 -13.88
C SER A 121 22.04 -25.43 -12.37
N ASP A 122 21.23 -26.31 -11.82
CA ASP A 122 21.20 -26.65 -10.36
C ASP A 122 22.33 -27.63 -9.95
N ALA A 123 23.40 -27.73 -10.75
CA ALA A 123 24.51 -28.63 -10.47
C ALA A 123 25.18 -28.30 -9.13
N GLY A 124 25.14 -29.23 -8.20
CA GLY A 124 25.71 -29.10 -6.85
C GLY A 124 24.76 -28.60 -5.76
N ALA A 125 23.56 -28.17 -6.11
CA ALA A 125 22.59 -27.66 -5.14
C ALA A 125 22.08 -28.73 -4.16
N GLU A 126 21.89 -29.95 -4.62
CA GLU A 126 21.45 -31.06 -3.75
C GLU A 126 22.47 -31.41 -2.67
N ASP A 127 23.76 -31.41 -3.01
CA ASP A 127 24.83 -31.73 -2.05
C ASP A 127 24.96 -30.63 -0.99
N GLU A 128 24.81 -29.36 -1.39
CA GLU A 128 24.75 -28.22 -0.46
C GLU A 128 23.56 -28.35 0.50
N LEU A 129 22.37 -28.67 -0.01
CA LEU A 129 21.16 -28.84 0.81
C LEU A 129 21.33 -29.95 1.85
N LYS A 130 21.90 -31.11 1.45
CA LYS A 130 22.17 -32.23 2.35
C LYS A 130 23.20 -31.87 3.40
N ALA A 131 24.30 -31.22 3.00
CA ALA A 131 25.37 -30.78 3.91
C ALA A 131 24.85 -29.78 4.95
N ASN A 132 24.06 -28.82 4.54
CA ASN A 132 23.45 -27.82 5.44
C ASN A 132 22.42 -28.46 6.37
N ALA A 133 21.61 -29.43 5.90
CA ALA A 133 20.68 -30.17 6.72
C ALA A 133 21.42 -30.97 7.83
N GLN A 134 22.52 -31.64 7.47
CA GLN A 134 23.32 -32.36 8.45
C GLN A 134 23.96 -31.44 9.48
N LYS A 135 24.61 -30.35 9.04
CA LYS A 135 25.18 -29.34 9.95
C LYS A 135 24.11 -28.75 10.91
N LEU A 136 22.89 -28.51 10.42
CA LEU A 136 21.81 -28.04 11.24
C LEU A 136 21.43 -29.03 12.34
N VAL A 137 21.28 -30.32 12.00
CA VAL A 137 20.96 -31.36 12.97
C VAL A 137 22.09 -31.50 14.00
N ASP A 138 23.35 -31.55 13.55
CA ASP A 138 24.52 -31.66 14.41
C ASP A 138 24.64 -30.47 15.37
N THR A 139 24.36 -29.26 14.87
CA THR A 139 24.34 -28.04 15.69
C THR A 139 23.27 -28.13 16.79
N LEU A 140 22.05 -28.49 16.44
CA LEU A 140 20.95 -28.63 17.41
C LEU A 140 21.24 -29.73 18.43
N GLU A 141 21.84 -30.87 18.00
CA GLU A 141 22.20 -31.98 18.88
C GLU A 141 23.32 -31.59 19.85
N SER A 142 24.32 -30.80 19.43
CA SER A 142 25.40 -30.27 20.29
C SER A 142 24.88 -29.45 21.45
N PHE A 143 23.75 -28.75 21.27
CA PHE A 143 23.05 -28.03 22.32
C PHE A 143 22.01 -28.90 23.08
N GLY A 144 22.02 -30.21 22.86
CA GLY A 144 21.10 -31.15 23.53
C GLY A 144 19.66 -31.08 23.01
N VAL A 145 19.46 -30.57 21.81
CA VAL A 145 18.15 -30.45 21.14
C VAL A 145 18.07 -31.49 20.03
N ARG A 146 17.48 -32.65 20.34
CA ARG A 146 17.30 -33.71 19.34
C ARG A 146 16.14 -33.40 18.41
N THR A 147 16.42 -33.41 17.12
CA THR A 147 15.45 -33.09 16.06
C THR A 147 15.58 -34.05 14.89
N ARG A 148 14.55 -34.10 14.04
CA ARG A 148 14.56 -34.81 12.77
C ARG A 148 14.12 -33.87 11.67
N VAL A 149 14.84 -33.80 10.56
CA VAL A 149 14.43 -33.09 9.35
C VAL A 149 13.28 -33.87 8.70
N LEU A 150 12.15 -33.17 8.47
CA LEU A 150 10.97 -33.75 7.80
C LEU A 150 10.96 -33.44 6.33
N ASP A 151 11.31 -32.18 5.96
CA ASP A 151 11.22 -31.67 4.61
C ASP A 151 12.24 -30.55 4.39
N ILE A 152 12.63 -30.35 3.14
CA ILE A 152 13.51 -29.25 2.72
C ILE A 152 12.89 -28.60 1.50
N SER A 153 12.54 -27.32 1.62
CA SER A 153 12.00 -26.54 0.51
C SER A 153 12.99 -25.44 0.12
N ARG A 154 13.51 -25.51 -1.11
CA ARG A 154 14.44 -24.50 -1.65
C ARG A 154 13.66 -23.45 -2.44
N GLY A 155 13.70 -22.21 -1.94
CA GLY A 155 13.16 -21.05 -2.63
C GLY A 155 14.22 -20.21 -3.32
N PRO A 156 13.81 -19.08 -3.93
CA PRO A 156 14.72 -18.22 -4.67
C PRO A 156 15.84 -17.60 -3.83
N SER A 157 15.55 -17.22 -2.61
CA SER A 157 16.47 -16.50 -1.72
C SER A 157 16.83 -17.24 -0.44
N VAL A 158 15.96 -18.15 -0.01
CA VAL A 158 16.14 -18.93 1.22
C VAL A 158 15.73 -20.38 1.01
N THR A 159 16.36 -21.26 1.80
CA THR A 159 15.95 -22.65 1.95
C THR A 159 15.31 -22.85 3.31
N ARG A 160 14.13 -23.44 3.36
CA ARG A 160 13.46 -23.84 4.61
C ARG A 160 13.75 -25.29 4.92
N TYR A 161 14.29 -25.53 6.11
CA TYR A 161 14.44 -26.84 6.72
C TYR A 161 13.31 -27.02 7.74
N GLU A 162 12.43 -27.98 7.53
CA GLU A 162 11.36 -28.33 8.46
C GLU A 162 11.88 -29.37 9.46
N VAL A 163 12.07 -28.94 10.71
CA VAL A 163 12.60 -29.83 11.76
C VAL A 163 11.52 -30.14 12.78
N GLN A 164 11.37 -31.42 13.08
CA GLN A 164 10.51 -31.92 14.14
C GLN A 164 11.31 -32.14 15.41
N PRO A 165 10.98 -31.45 16.52
CA PRO A 165 11.59 -31.72 17.81
C PRO A 165 11.17 -33.11 18.33
N MET A 166 12.08 -33.84 18.96
CA MET A 166 11.72 -35.07 19.65
C MET A 166 10.90 -34.81 20.90
N ALA A 167 10.18 -35.82 21.40
CA ALA A 167 9.34 -35.69 22.57
C ALA A 167 10.09 -35.10 23.78
N GLY A 168 9.49 -34.13 24.45
CA GLY A 168 10.09 -33.44 25.61
C GLY A 168 10.93 -32.20 25.28
N VAL A 169 11.20 -31.90 24.00
CA VAL A 169 11.93 -30.70 23.60
C VAL A 169 10.95 -29.54 23.46
N LYS A 170 11.17 -28.44 24.21
CA LYS A 170 10.41 -27.21 24.10
C LYS A 170 10.79 -26.43 22.83
N ILE A 171 9.82 -25.90 22.10
CA ILE A 171 10.05 -25.07 20.90
C ILE A 171 10.98 -23.90 21.19
N SER A 172 10.82 -23.24 22.36
CA SER A 172 11.66 -22.12 22.76
C SER A 172 13.16 -22.42 22.82
N ARG A 173 13.54 -23.70 23.07
CA ARG A 173 14.96 -24.12 23.01
C ARG A 173 15.51 -24.11 21.60
N ILE A 174 14.67 -24.36 20.60
CA ILE A 174 15.09 -24.29 19.19
C ILE A 174 15.18 -22.84 18.77
N THR A 175 14.13 -22.05 19.06
CA THR A 175 14.09 -20.65 18.61
C THR A 175 15.14 -19.76 19.26
N SER A 176 15.63 -20.11 20.46
CA SER A 176 16.73 -19.38 21.11
C SER A 176 18.12 -19.67 20.51
N LEU A 177 18.25 -20.69 19.67
CA LEU A 177 19.52 -21.07 19.02
C LEU A 177 19.68 -20.47 17.61
N ALA A 178 18.87 -19.46 17.24
CA ALA A 178 18.93 -18.87 15.91
C ALA A 178 20.32 -18.34 15.57
N ASP A 179 20.94 -17.61 16.50
CA ASP A 179 22.27 -17.01 16.30
C ASP A 179 23.38 -18.08 16.25
N ASP A 180 23.27 -19.13 17.07
CA ASP A 180 24.21 -20.27 17.07
C ASP A 180 24.13 -21.06 15.76
N ILE A 181 22.92 -21.24 15.23
CA ILE A 181 22.70 -21.89 13.92
C ILE A 181 23.26 -21.03 12.81
N ALA A 182 23.01 -19.71 12.83
CA ALA A 182 23.55 -18.80 11.84
C ALA A 182 25.08 -18.82 11.81
N LEU A 183 25.72 -18.83 12.98
CA LEU A 183 27.18 -18.95 13.12
C LEU A 183 27.70 -20.24 12.52
N ASN A 184 27.11 -21.39 12.86
CA ASN A 184 27.58 -22.70 12.40
C ASN A 184 27.36 -22.91 10.88
N LEU A 185 26.30 -22.32 10.32
CA LEU A 185 26.03 -22.36 8.89
C LEU A 185 26.77 -21.25 8.11
N ALA A 186 27.51 -20.37 8.82
CA ALA A 186 28.24 -19.24 8.25
C ALA A 186 27.32 -18.30 7.43
N VAL A 187 26.12 -18.04 7.92
CA VAL A 187 25.15 -17.10 7.33
C VAL A 187 24.92 -15.90 8.26
N ALA A 188 24.48 -14.78 7.72
CA ALA A 188 24.30 -13.55 8.49
C ALA A 188 23.21 -13.68 9.56
N ASP A 189 22.13 -14.37 9.23
CA ASP A 189 20.98 -14.57 10.12
C ASP A 189 20.11 -15.74 9.64
N VAL A 190 19.31 -16.32 10.54
CA VAL A 190 18.29 -17.30 10.21
C VAL A 190 16.93 -16.84 10.77
N ARG A 191 15.87 -17.09 10.01
CA ARG A 191 14.51 -16.82 10.48
C ARG A 191 13.85 -18.13 10.91
N MET A 192 13.18 -18.08 12.07
CA MET A 192 12.46 -19.24 12.61
C MET A 192 10.94 -19.04 12.46
N GLU A 193 10.26 -20.03 11.87
CA GLU A 193 8.80 -20.11 11.89
C GLU A 193 8.35 -21.23 12.82
N ALA A 194 7.90 -20.88 14.01
CA ALA A 194 7.62 -21.85 15.06
C ALA A 194 6.27 -21.58 15.74
N PRO A 195 5.30 -22.52 15.64
CA PRO A 195 5.26 -23.68 14.76
C PRO A 195 4.89 -23.32 13.31
N ILE A 196 5.15 -24.21 12.36
CA ILE A 196 4.62 -24.10 11.00
C ILE A 196 3.11 -24.37 11.05
N PRO A 197 2.26 -23.52 10.42
CA PRO A 197 0.81 -23.76 10.39
C PRO A 197 0.47 -25.13 9.80
N GLY A 198 -0.31 -25.93 10.55
CA GLY A 198 -0.77 -27.24 10.10
C GLY A 198 0.27 -28.37 10.16
N LYS A 199 1.52 -28.12 10.61
CA LYS A 199 2.58 -29.13 10.74
C LYS A 199 3.15 -29.16 12.17
N PRO A 200 3.48 -30.35 12.73
CA PRO A 200 4.17 -30.47 14.02
C PRO A 200 5.69 -30.25 13.88
N ALA A 201 6.08 -29.14 13.25
CA ALA A 201 7.44 -28.82 12.90
C ALA A 201 7.78 -27.35 13.11
N VAL A 202 9.06 -27.05 13.22
CA VAL A 202 9.65 -25.71 13.20
C VAL A 202 10.35 -25.53 11.86
N GLY A 203 10.03 -24.45 11.16
CA GLY A 203 10.72 -24.05 9.93
C GLY A 203 11.94 -23.20 10.25
N ILE A 204 13.10 -23.61 9.79
CA ILE A 204 14.34 -22.85 9.89
C ILE A 204 14.69 -22.38 8.48
N GLU A 205 14.59 -21.09 8.26
CA GLU A 205 14.82 -20.46 6.96
C GLU A 205 16.26 -19.93 6.91
N VAL A 206 17.07 -20.55 6.08
CA VAL A 206 18.50 -20.28 5.90
C VAL A 206 18.70 -19.56 4.58
N PRO A 207 19.41 -18.42 4.54
CA PRO A 207 19.75 -17.74 3.29
C PRO A 207 20.53 -18.63 2.33
N ASN A 208 20.17 -18.64 1.04
CA ASN A 208 20.93 -19.32 0.02
C ASN A 208 22.25 -18.59 -0.25
N HIS A 209 23.34 -19.32 -0.49
CA HIS A 209 24.60 -18.71 -0.93
C HIS A 209 24.44 -18.00 -2.27
N LYS A 210 23.76 -18.64 -3.24
CA LYS A 210 23.39 -18.04 -4.50
C LYS A 210 21.89 -17.72 -4.47
N LYS A 211 21.56 -16.41 -4.52
CA LYS A 211 20.18 -15.94 -4.62
C LYS A 211 19.79 -15.84 -6.08
N THR A 212 18.59 -16.31 -6.43
CA THR A 212 18.04 -16.24 -7.79
C THR A 212 17.01 -15.13 -7.85
N PRO A 213 17.15 -14.11 -8.72
CA PRO A 213 16.14 -13.10 -8.93
C PRO A 213 14.82 -13.71 -9.45
N VAL A 214 13.70 -13.22 -8.94
CA VAL A 214 12.37 -13.63 -9.41
C VAL A 214 11.92 -12.63 -10.48
N TYR A 215 12.18 -12.94 -11.75
CA TYR A 215 11.75 -12.09 -12.85
C TYR A 215 10.23 -12.02 -12.91
N ILE A 216 9.66 -10.81 -13.07
CA ILE A 216 8.20 -10.59 -13.09
C ILE A 216 7.53 -11.41 -14.19
N ARG A 217 8.18 -11.57 -15.36
CA ARG A 217 7.72 -12.39 -16.47
C ARG A 217 7.39 -13.81 -16.02
N SER A 218 8.22 -14.43 -15.18
CA SER A 218 7.99 -15.79 -14.69
C SER A 218 6.72 -15.91 -13.81
N VAL A 219 6.29 -14.80 -13.21
CA VAL A 219 5.03 -14.75 -12.44
C VAL A 219 3.85 -14.48 -13.39
N PHE A 220 4.00 -13.61 -14.37
CA PHE A 220 2.96 -13.35 -15.39
C PHE A 220 2.63 -14.61 -16.22
N GLU A 221 3.63 -15.43 -16.54
CA GLU A 221 3.47 -16.71 -17.24
C GLU A 221 2.92 -17.84 -16.35
N SER A 222 2.82 -17.61 -15.01
CA SER A 222 2.32 -18.63 -14.09
C SER A 222 0.83 -18.90 -14.24
N GLN A 223 0.42 -20.15 -13.98
CA GLN A 223 -0.99 -20.55 -13.98
C GLN A 223 -1.83 -19.74 -13.00
N SER A 224 -1.24 -19.33 -11.86
CA SER A 224 -1.93 -18.53 -10.85
C SER A 224 -2.31 -17.14 -11.38
N PHE A 225 -1.42 -16.50 -12.15
CA PHE A 225 -1.69 -15.19 -12.74
C PHE A 225 -2.62 -15.28 -13.96
N LEU A 226 -2.39 -16.26 -14.85
CA LEU A 226 -3.20 -16.43 -16.07
C LEU A 226 -4.67 -16.76 -15.78
N ARG A 227 -4.94 -17.55 -14.73
CA ARG A 227 -6.32 -17.90 -14.31
C ARG A 227 -7.06 -16.80 -13.57
N MET A 228 -6.37 -15.74 -13.20
CA MET A 228 -7.00 -14.62 -12.50
C MET A 228 -7.87 -13.83 -13.48
N THR A 229 -9.15 -13.65 -13.15
CA THR A 229 -10.13 -12.93 -13.98
C THR A 229 -10.33 -11.47 -13.56
N SER A 230 -9.80 -11.08 -12.41
CA SER A 230 -9.93 -9.72 -11.88
C SER A 230 -9.04 -8.74 -12.65
N PRO A 231 -9.53 -7.57 -13.05
CA PRO A 231 -8.70 -6.53 -13.65
C PRO A 231 -7.67 -5.95 -12.66
N MET A 232 -7.91 -6.12 -11.36
CA MET A 232 -7.05 -5.61 -10.29
C MET A 232 -6.10 -6.68 -9.74
N GLY A 233 -5.71 -7.65 -10.58
CA GLY A 233 -4.75 -8.71 -10.24
C GLY A 233 -3.32 -8.21 -10.27
N ILE A 234 -2.53 -8.55 -9.24
CA ILE A 234 -1.13 -8.13 -9.08
C ILE A 234 -0.21 -9.32 -8.85
N ALA A 235 0.98 -9.26 -9.44
CA ALA A 235 2.07 -10.20 -9.19
C ALA A 235 2.91 -9.73 -7.99
N LEU A 236 3.10 -10.61 -7.01
CA LEU A 236 3.90 -10.30 -5.83
C LEU A 236 5.31 -10.90 -5.92
N GLY A 237 5.43 -12.13 -6.42
CA GLY A 237 6.71 -12.83 -6.46
C GLY A 237 6.56 -14.34 -6.36
N LYS A 238 7.52 -15.01 -5.72
CA LYS A 238 7.49 -16.45 -5.42
C LYS A 238 7.70 -16.69 -3.94
N ASP A 239 7.00 -17.67 -3.40
CA ASP A 239 7.19 -18.10 -2.01
C ASP A 239 8.47 -18.96 -1.84
N ILE A 240 8.68 -19.45 -0.62
CA ILE A 240 9.82 -20.30 -0.27
C ILE A 240 9.82 -21.67 -0.93
N ALA A 241 8.71 -22.09 -1.54
CA ALA A 241 8.62 -23.30 -2.35
C ALA A 241 8.77 -23.02 -3.86
N GLY A 242 9.03 -21.76 -4.24
CA GLY A 242 9.13 -21.32 -5.64
C GLY A 242 7.78 -21.15 -6.34
N VAL A 243 6.66 -21.23 -5.61
CA VAL A 243 5.32 -21.07 -6.17
C VAL A 243 4.98 -19.59 -6.34
N ALA A 244 4.47 -19.24 -7.52
CA ALA A 244 4.09 -17.86 -7.82
C ALA A 244 2.95 -17.36 -6.91
N GLN A 245 3.20 -16.25 -6.23
CA GLN A 245 2.28 -15.55 -5.35
C GLN A 245 1.69 -14.36 -6.10
N VAL A 246 0.37 -14.35 -6.19
CA VAL A 246 -0.43 -13.30 -6.83
C VAL A 246 -1.53 -12.86 -5.89
N ALA A 247 -1.97 -11.62 -6.01
CA ALA A 247 -3.06 -11.09 -5.19
C ALA A 247 -4.08 -10.36 -6.07
N ASP A 248 -5.28 -10.19 -5.53
CA ASP A 248 -6.39 -9.49 -6.18
C ASP A 248 -6.83 -8.34 -5.27
N LEU A 249 -6.62 -7.10 -5.70
CA LEU A 249 -6.99 -5.92 -4.94
C LEU A 249 -8.49 -5.81 -4.71
N CYS A 250 -9.34 -6.39 -5.56
CA CYS A 250 -10.78 -6.46 -5.29
C CYS A 250 -11.10 -7.33 -4.07
N LYS A 251 -10.28 -8.36 -3.78
CA LYS A 251 -10.41 -9.21 -2.58
C LYS A 251 -9.65 -8.64 -1.38
N MET A 252 -8.55 -7.98 -1.65
CA MET A 252 -7.66 -7.31 -0.71
C MET A 252 -7.68 -5.80 -0.99
N PRO A 253 -8.73 -5.08 -0.60
CA PRO A 253 -9.04 -3.77 -1.19
C PRO A 253 -7.98 -2.71 -0.97
N HIS A 254 -7.22 -2.81 0.11
CA HIS A 254 -6.19 -1.81 0.46
C HIS A 254 -4.95 -2.54 0.96
N LEU A 255 -3.78 -2.02 0.59
CA LEU A 255 -2.48 -2.62 0.86
C LEU A 255 -1.53 -1.57 1.43
N LEU A 256 -0.92 -1.88 2.57
CA LEU A 256 0.18 -1.13 3.14
C LEU A 256 1.50 -1.83 2.82
N ILE A 257 2.48 -1.10 2.30
CA ILE A 257 3.82 -1.59 1.96
C ILE A 257 4.84 -0.76 2.73
N ALA A 258 5.65 -1.39 3.57
CA ALA A 258 6.67 -0.65 4.28
C ALA A 258 8.00 -1.41 4.35
N GLY A 259 9.10 -0.66 4.37
CA GLY A 259 10.45 -1.22 4.44
C GLY A 259 11.50 -0.13 4.38
N SER A 260 12.71 -0.42 4.85
CA SER A 260 13.83 0.53 4.83
C SER A 260 14.32 0.79 3.41
N THR A 261 15.09 1.86 3.23
CA THR A 261 15.78 2.16 1.96
C THR A 261 16.62 0.97 1.52
N GLY A 262 16.55 0.59 0.25
CA GLY A 262 17.23 -0.58 -0.31
C GLY A 262 16.54 -1.92 -0.03
N SER A 263 15.40 -1.95 0.66
CA SER A 263 14.65 -3.19 0.92
C SER A 263 13.95 -3.75 -0.32
N GLY A 264 13.76 -2.95 -1.37
CA GLY A 264 13.04 -3.32 -2.60
C GLY A 264 11.62 -2.74 -2.69
N LYS A 265 11.27 -1.72 -1.87
CA LYS A 265 9.95 -1.08 -1.84
C LYS A 265 9.53 -0.56 -3.21
N SER A 266 10.37 0.24 -3.86
CA SER A 266 10.07 0.85 -5.17
C SER A 266 9.85 -0.21 -6.24
N VAL A 267 10.68 -1.26 -6.27
CA VAL A 267 10.50 -2.38 -7.21
C VAL A 267 9.19 -3.12 -6.94
N CYS A 268 8.79 -3.28 -5.68
CA CYS A 268 7.50 -3.89 -5.31
C CYS A 268 6.32 -3.03 -5.80
N VAL A 269 6.36 -1.71 -5.59
CA VAL A 269 5.33 -0.77 -6.07
C VAL A 269 5.26 -0.78 -7.60
N ASN A 270 6.41 -0.70 -8.28
CA ASN A 270 6.48 -0.76 -9.74
C ASN A 270 5.97 -2.10 -10.29
N SER A 271 6.26 -3.23 -9.62
CA SER A 271 5.71 -4.54 -10.00
C SER A 271 4.18 -4.58 -9.93
N ILE A 272 3.59 -3.89 -8.94
CA ILE A 272 2.14 -3.75 -8.82
C ILE A 272 1.58 -2.90 -9.97
N ILE A 273 2.17 -1.74 -10.25
CA ILE A 273 1.74 -0.87 -11.35
C ILE A 273 1.83 -1.63 -12.68
N MET A 274 2.96 -2.26 -12.96
CA MET A 274 3.16 -3.03 -14.19
C MET A 274 2.20 -4.20 -14.33
N SER A 275 1.81 -4.83 -13.20
CA SER A 275 0.79 -5.89 -13.23
C SER A 275 -0.56 -5.36 -13.69
N LEU A 276 -0.95 -4.16 -13.24
CA LEU A 276 -2.21 -3.50 -13.64
C LEU A 276 -2.16 -3.09 -15.12
N LEU A 277 -1.06 -2.47 -15.56
CA LEU A 277 -0.87 -2.04 -16.96
C LEU A 277 -0.83 -3.22 -17.92
N PHE A 278 -0.17 -4.31 -17.54
CA PHE A 278 -0.07 -5.52 -18.37
C PHE A 278 -1.40 -6.24 -18.54
N ARG A 279 -2.31 -6.11 -17.55
CA ARG A 279 -3.53 -6.89 -17.50
C ARG A 279 -4.77 -6.14 -17.96
N SER A 280 -4.82 -4.83 -17.77
CA SER A 280 -6.05 -4.06 -17.85
C SER A 280 -5.92 -2.87 -18.78
N SER A 281 -6.98 -2.56 -19.51
CA SER A 281 -7.07 -1.36 -20.34
C SER A 281 -7.36 -0.12 -19.48
N PRO A 282 -7.16 1.09 -20.03
CA PRO A 282 -7.55 2.33 -19.35
C PRO A 282 -9.05 2.47 -19.08
N GLU A 283 -9.88 1.68 -19.76
CA GLU A 283 -11.34 1.60 -19.52
C GLU A 283 -11.68 0.71 -18.33
N ASP A 284 -10.79 -0.24 -18.00
CA ASP A 284 -10.96 -1.15 -16.86
C ASP A 284 -10.37 -0.61 -15.58
N VAL A 285 -9.18 0.01 -15.68
CA VAL A 285 -8.40 0.48 -14.53
C VAL A 285 -7.83 1.85 -14.80
N LYS A 286 -8.01 2.75 -13.85
CA LYS A 286 -7.37 4.07 -13.79
C LYS A 286 -6.43 4.16 -12.59
N LEU A 287 -5.40 4.97 -12.72
CA LEU A 287 -4.38 5.17 -11.69
C LEU A 287 -4.37 6.62 -11.20
N LEU A 288 -4.30 6.80 -9.88
CA LEU A 288 -3.93 8.04 -9.23
C LEU A 288 -2.59 7.81 -8.53
N LEU A 289 -1.52 8.40 -9.06
CA LEU A 289 -0.16 8.23 -8.56
C LEU A 289 0.28 9.46 -7.79
N ILE A 290 0.81 9.25 -6.57
CA ILE A 290 1.29 10.30 -5.67
C ILE A 290 2.74 9.97 -5.29
N ASP A 291 3.68 10.82 -5.75
CA ASP A 291 5.12 10.70 -5.50
C ASP A 291 5.70 12.04 -5.02
N PRO A 292 5.69 12.31 -3.72
CA PRO A 292 6.20 13.56 -3.18
C PRO A 292 7.71 13.76 -3.33
N LYS A 293 8.45 12.71 -3.72
CA LYS A 293 9.91 12.78 -3.93
C LYS A 293 10.33 13.02 -5.37
N VAL A 294 9.41 12.84 -6.32
CA VAL A 294 9.66 12.97 -7.78
C VAL A 294 10.80 12.05 -8.26
N VAL A 295 10.84 10.82 -7.77
CA VAL A 295 11.95 9.89 -8.05
C VAL A 295 11.47 8.58 -8.68
N GLU A 296 10.37 8.02 -8.16
CA GLU A 296 10.01 6.63 -8.43
C GLU A 296 8.88 6.47 -9.47
N LEU A 297 7.93 7.44 -9.51
CA LEU A 297 6.73 7.32 -10.32
C LEU A 297 6.64 8.32 -11.47
N ALA A 298 7.60 9.24 -11.61
CA ALA A 298 7.60 10.26 -12.66
C ALA A 298 7.62 9.67 -14.09
N GLU A 299 8.23 8.50 -14.26
CA GLU A 299 8.32 7.76 -15.52
C GLU A 299 6.94 7.36 -16.09
N TYR A 300 5.92 7.26 -15.23
CA TYR A 300 4.56 6.92 -15.65
C TYR A 300 3.75 8.10 -16.22
N ASN A 301 4.29 9.32 -16.23
CA ASN A 301 3.58 10.44 -16.83
C ASN A 301 3.34 10.19 -18.32
N GLY A 302 2.09 10.44 -18.75
CA GLY A 302 1.68 10.26 -20.14
C GLY A 302 0.99 8.93 -20.45
N ILE A 303 1.00 7.93 -19.56
CA ILE A 303 0.25 6.70 -19.81
C ILE A 303 -1.27 6.95 -19.74
N PRO A 304 -2.06 6.28 -20.60
CA PRO A 304 -3.51 6.54 -20.70
C PRO A 304 -4.32 6.10 -19.47
N HIS A 305 -3.73 5.35 -18.56
CA HIS A 305 -4.36 4.93 -17.32
C HIS A 305 -4.42 6.03 -16.25
N LEU A 306 -3.60 7.08 -16.37
CA LEU A 306 -3.58 8.14 -15.35
C LEU A 306 -4.89 8.95 -15.37
N LEU A 307 -5.45 9.22 -14.18
CA LEU A 307 -6.54 10.18 -13.98
C LEU A 307 -6.06 11.62 -14.11
N MET A 308 -4.82 11.87 -13.70
CA MET A 308 -4.13 13.15 -13.75
C MET A 308 -2.60 12.90 -13.77
N PRO A 309 -1.77 13.87 -14.14
CA PRO A 309 -0.32 13.73 -14.01
C PRO A 309 0.09 13.34 -12.59
N VAL A 310 1.22 12.65 -12.43
CA VAL A 310 1.73 12.20 -11.13
C VAL A 310 1.80 13.40 -10.17
N VAL A 311 1.16 13.25 -9.02
CA VAL A 311 1.05 14.32 -8.03
C VAL A 311 2.29 14.34 -7.14
N THR A 312 3.03 15.46 -7.17
CA THR A 312 4.32 15.57 -6.48
C THR A 312 4.28 16.48 -5.25
N GLU A 313 3.35 17.42 -5.19
CA GLU A 313 3.25 18.37 -4.08
C GLU A 313 2.31 17.86 -2.99
N PRO A 314 2.71 17.85 -1.69
CA PRO A 314 1.88 17.32 -0.60
C PRO A 314 0.48 17.97 -0.50
N ARG A 315 0.37 19.29 -0.72
CA ARG A 315 -0.94 19.97 -0.68
C ARG A 315 -1.84 19.56 -1.85
N LYS A 316 -1.27 19.38 -3.05
CA LYS A 316 -2.00 18.85 -4.20
C LYS A 316 -2.39 17.39 -3.99
N ALA A 317 -1.55 16.61 -3.31
CA ALA A 317 -1.85 15.23 -2.94
C ALA A 317 -3.07 15.14 -2.01
N ALA A 318 -3.16 16.00 -0.99
CA ALA A 318 -4.35 16.09 -0.15
C ALA A 318 -5.60 16.45 -0.97
N GLY A 319 -5.49 17.41 -1.91
CA GLY A 319 -6.56 17.77 -2.84
C GLY A 319 -6.97 16.60 -3.75
N ALA A 320 -6.02 15.86 -4.30
CA ALA A 320 -6.27 14.69 -5.16
C ALA A 320 -6.97 13.56 -4.38
N LEU A 321 -6.55 13.29 -3.14
CA LEU A 321 -7.22 12.33 -2.26
C LEU A 321 -8.64 12.79 -1.89
N GLY A 322 -8.84 14.10 -1.63
CA GLY A 322 -10.17 14.66 -1.44
C GLY A 322 -11.05 14.51 -2.67
N GLY A 323 -10.52 14.74 -3.88
CA GLY A 323 -11.21 14.47 -5.15
C GLY A 323 -11.56 12.99 -5.32
N ALA A 324 -10.68 12.08 -4.90
CA ALA A 324 -10.98 10.65 -4.90
C ALA A 324 -12.14 10.30 -3.94
N VAL A 325 -12.23 10.95 -2.78
CA VAL A 325 -13.37 10.80 -1.86
C VAL A 325 -14.67 11.28 -2.52
N GLN A 326 -14.65 12.43 -3.19
CA GLN A 326 -15.82 12.95 -3.91
C GLN A 326 -16.25 12.01 -5.05
N GLU A 327 -15.32 11.47 -5.82
CA GLU A 327 -15.62 10.46 -6.86
C GLU A 327 -16.24 9.20 -6.25
N MET A 328 -15.74 8.75 -5.10
CA MET A 328 -16.33 7.62 -4.37
C MET A 328 -17.79 7.90 -4.00
N GLU A 329 -18.08 9.08 -3.48
CA GLU A 329 -19.44 9.51 -3.11
C GLU A 329 -20.34 9.60 -4.34
N ARG A 330 -19.85 10.19 -5.44
CA ARG A 330 -20.56 10.22 -6.73
C ARG A 330 -20.95 8.81 -7.19
N ARG A 331 -20.03 7.85 -7.07
CA ARG A 331 -20.32 6.44 -7.42
C ARG A 331 -21.42 5.85 -6.57
N TYR A 332 -21.41 6.11 -5.26
CA TYR A 332 -22.47 5.65 -4.36
C TYR A 332 -23.85 6.25 -4.72
N HIS A 333 -23.91 7.52 -5.13
CA HIS A 333 -25.15 8.11 -5.63
C HIS A 333 -25.65 7.38 -6.87
N LEU A 334 -24.79 7.15 -7.85
CA LEU A 334 -25.15 6.39 -9.06
C LEU A 334 -25.57 4.95 -8.75
N PHE A 335 -24.95 4.30 -7.76
CA PHE A 335 -25.37 2.96 -7.33
C PHE A 335 -26.78 3.00 -6.73
N ALA A 336 -27.09 3.99 -5.92
CA ALA A 336 -28.42 4.16 -5.33
C ALA A 336 -29.50 4.44 -6.38
N GLU A 337 -29.24 5.33 -7.34
CA GLU A 337 -30.16 5.65 -8.45
C GLU A 337 -30.47 4.43 -9.31
N ASN A 338 -29.47 3.55 -9.52
CA ASN A 338 -29.60 2.35 -10.35
C ASN A 338 -29.91 1.07 -9.56
N ASN A 339 -30.19 1.17 -8.25
CA ASN A 339 -30.51 0.04 -7.37
C ASN A 339 -29.45 -1.08 -7.37
N VAL A 340 -28.17 -0.71 -7.48
CA VAL A 340 -27.02 -1.62 -7.39
C VAL A 340 -26.21 -1.34 -6.13
N ARG A 341 -25.34 -2.28 -5.72
CA ARG A 341 -24.60 -2.17 -4.44
C ARG A 341 -23.12 -1.92 -4.60
N ASP A 342 -22.58 -2.21 -5.76
CA ASP A 342 -21.14 -2.17 -6.02
C ASP A 342 -20.85 -1.94 -7.52
N ILE A 343 -19.59 -1.56 -7.80
CA ILE A 343 -19.09 -1.31 -9.16
C ILE A 343 -19.27 -2.51 -10.09
N LYS A 344 -19.14 -3.74 -9.59
CA LYS A 344 -19.28 -4.94 -10.41
C LYS A 344 -20.71 -5.12 -10.89
N SER A 345 -21.68 -4.86 -10.04
CA SER A 345 -23.10 -4.89 -10.37
C SER A 345 -23.48 -3.74 -11.30
N PHE A 346 -22.91 -2.54 -11.05
CA PHE A 346 -23.09 -1.38 -11.91
C PHE A 346 -22.55 -1.63 -13.32
N ASN A 347 -21.31 -2.12 -13.46
CA ASN A 347 -20.71 -2.40 -14.75
C ASN A 347 -21.40 -3.53 -15.52
N LYS A 348 -22.05 -4.46 -14.84
CA LYS A 348 -22.93 -5.44 -15.52
C LYS A 348 -24.18 -4.77 -16.08
N LEU A 349 -24.76 -3.82 -15.38
CA LEU A 349 -25.91 -3.05 -15.85
C LEU A 349 -25.51 -2.18 -17.04
N ALA A 350 -24.40 -1.45 -16.92
CA ALA A 350 -23.84 -0.61 -18.00
C ALA A 350 -23.54 -1.38 -19.30
N ALA A 351 -23.21 -2.67 -19.20
CA ALA A 351 -23.00 -3.52 -20.36
C ALA A 351 -24.32 -3.81 -21.14
N THR A 352 -25.48 -3.57 -20.54
CA THR A 352 -26.81 -3.81 -21.14
C THR A 352 -27.61 -2.54 -21.37
N ASP A 353 -27.25 -1.43 -20.74
CA ASP A 353 -27.93 -0.14 -20.85
C ASP A 353 -27.00 0.88 -21.56
N PRO A 354 -27.32 1.31 -22.80
CA PRO A 354 -26.51 2.25 -23.55
C PRO A 354 -26.42 3.66 -22.95
N ASN A 355 -27.28 3.98 -21.97
CA ASN A 355 -27.25 5.28 -21.27
C ASN A 355 -26.28 5.29 -20.08
N LEU A 356 -25.69 4.13 -19.72
CA LEU A 356 -24.76 3.98 -18.62
C LEU A 356 -23.35 3.69 -19.14
N GLU A 357 -22.42 4.53 -18.77
CA GLU A 357 -21.00 4.29 -19.04
C GLU A 357 -20.38 3.35 -18.01
N LYS A 358 -19.52 2.45 -18.47
CA LYS A 358 -18.73 1.57 -17.63
C LYS A 358 -17.80 2.39 -16.72
N MET A 359 -17.78 2.09 -15.42
CA MET A 359 -16.88 2.72 -14.48
C MET A 359 -15.56 1.93 -14.37
N PRO A 360 -14.39 2.57 -14.55
CA PRO A 360 -13.10 1.93 -14.28
C PRO A 360 -12.89 1.72 -12.77
N TYR A 361 -12.17 0.68 -12.40
CA TYR A 361 -11.57 0.59 -11.07
C TYR A 361 -10.48 1.66 -10.94
N ILE A 362 -10.24 2.14 -9.72
CA ILE A 362 -9.22 3.16 -9.46
C ILE A 362 -8.21 2.61 -8.44
N ALA A 363 -6.94 2.51 -8.86
CA ALA A 363 -5.84 2.26 -7.94
C ALA A 363 -5.18 3.59 -7.55
N ILE A 364 -5.18 3.89 -6.25
CA ILE A 364 -4.57 5.08 -5.67
C ILE A 364 -3.27 4.64 -5.01
N ILE A 365 -2.14 5.09 -5.53
CA ILE A 365 -0.81 4.64 -5.13
C ILE A 365 -0.05 5.82 -4.54
N ILE A 366 0.39 5.67 -3.28
CA ILE A 366 1.20 6.65 -2.56
C ILE A 366 2.57 6.02 -2.33
N ASP A 367 3.62 6.58 -2.95
CA ASP A 367 4.98 6.02 -2.82
C ASP A 367 5.60 6.29 -1.45
N GLU A 368 5.38 7.47 -0.87
CA GLU A 368 5.93 7.81 0.44
C GLU A 368 4.91 8.56 1.30
N LEU A 369 4.19 7.80 2.13
CA LEU A 369 3.20 8.37 3.03
C LEU A 369 3.82 9.32 4.06
N ALA A 370 5.04 9.03 4.55
CA ALA A 370 5.68 9.82 5.59
C ALA A 370 5.83 11.29 5.19
N ASP A 371 6.16 11.57 3.94
CA ASP A 371 6.37 12.93 3.47
C ASP A 371 5.04 13.73 3.37
N LEU A 372 3.92 13.06 3.15
CA LEU A 372 2.60 13.66 3.21
C LEU A 372 2.16 13.93 4.66
N MET A 373 2.38 12.94 5.55
CA MET A 373 1.99 13.04 6.97
C MET A 373 2.71 14.19 7.69
N MET A 374 3.94 14.49 7.30
CA MET A 374 4.71 15.61 7.87
C MET A 374 4.17 16.99 7.50
N VAL A 375 3.48 17.15 6.37
CA VAL A 375 3.06 18.45 5.82
C VAL A 375 1.56 18.67 5.94
N VAL A 376 0.76 17.66 5.61
CA VAL A 376 -0.72 17.71 5.50
C VAL A 376 -1.37 16.49 6.16
N GLY A 377 -0.77 15.97 7.23
CA GLY A 377 -1.07 14.67 7.83
C GLY A 377 -2.55 14.42 8.09
N LYS A 378 -3.26 15.38 8.71
CA LYS A 378 -4.66 15.20 9.08
C LYS A 378 -5.57 15.00 7.86
N ASP A 379 -5.44 15.85 6.85
CA ASP A 379 -6.31 15.80 5.66
C ASP A 379 -6.07 14.51 4.86
N VAL A 380 -4.81 14.07 4.82
CA VAL A 380 -4.41 12.82 4.16
C VAL A 380 -4.92 11.62 4.94
N GLU A 381 -4.75 11.58 6.27
CA GLU A 381 -5.23 10.48 7.11
C GLU A 381 -6.74 10.33 7.03
N ASP A 382 -7.50 11.43 7.12
CA ASP A 382 -8.97 11.44 7.03
C ASP A 382 -9.43 10.90 5.66
N SER A 383 -8.80 11.33 4.57
CA SER A 383 -9.11 10.87 3.20
C SER A 383 -8.78 9.39 3.02
N ILE A 384 -7.60 8.94 3.47
CA ILE A 384 -7.19 7.53 3.44
C ILE A 384 -8.19 6.67 4.21
N CYS A 385 -8.54 7.06 5.44
CA CYS A 385 -9.48 6.31 6.26
C CYS A 385 -10.85 6.22 5.60
N ARG A 386 -11.36 7.29 5.01
CA ARG A 386 -12.66 7.32 4.34
C ARG A 386 -12.68 6.42 3.10
N ILE A 387 -11.64 6.49 2.25
CA ILE A 387 -11.51 5.60 1.10
C ILE A 387 -11.34 4.14 1.56
N ALA A 388 -10.54 3.88 2.60
CA ALA A 388 -10.32 2.54 3.09
C ALA A 388 -11.59 1.89 3.67
N GLN A 389 -12.49 2.66 4.26
CA GLN A 389 -13.76 2.17 4.79
C GLN A 389 -14.81 1.89 3.71
N MET A 390 -14.85 2.70 2.66
CA MET A 390 -15.94 2.69 1.68
C MET A 390 -15.48 2.37 0.26
N GLY A 391 -14.21 2.50 -0.09
CA GLY A 391 -13.70 2.40 -1.46
C GLY A 391 -13.94 1.04 -2.12
N ARG A 392 -13.96 -0.06 -1.36
CA ARG A 392 -14.10 -1.41 -1.89
C ARG A 392 -15.31 -1.58 -2.81
N ALA A 393 -16.49 -1.16 -2.38
CA ALA A 393 -17.71 -1.27 -3.17
C ALA A 393 -17.71 -0.30 -4.36
N ALA A 394 -17.08 0.86 -4.20
CA ALA A 394 -16.90 1.85 -5.27
C ALA A 394 -15.80 1.47 -6.29
N GLY A 395 -15.07 0.37 -6.08
CA GLY A 395 -13.97 -0.06 -6.94
C GLY A 395 -12.73 0.82 -6.82
N MET A 396 -12.49 1.38 -5.63
CA MET A 396 -11.33 2.23 -5.35
C MET A 396 -10.41 1.56 -4.34
N HIS A 397 -9.13 1.46 -4.68
CA HIS A 397 -8.17 0.64 -3.95
C HIS A 397 -6.93 1.45 -3.62
N LEU A 398 -6.52 1.44 -2.34
CA LEU A 398 -5.32 2.13 -1.85
C LEU A 398 -4.12 1.19 -1.81
N ILE A 399 -3.01 1.63 -2.36
CA ILE A 399 -1.68 1.05 -2.17
C ILE A 399 -0.82 2.13 -1.53
N ILE A 400 -0.53 1.98 -0.25
CA ILE A 400 0.17 2.98 0.55
C ILE A 400 1.56 2.46 0.86
N ALA A 401 2.59 3.15 0.40
CA ALA A 401 3.96 2.77 0.67
C ALA A 401 4.67 3.80 1.56
N THR A 402 5.65 3.34 2.36
CA THR A 402 6.51 4.21 3.16
C THR A 402 7.85 3.54 3.49
N GLN A 403 8.90 4.36 3.55
CA GLN A 403 10.23 3.94 4.04
C GLN A 403 10.40 4.21 5.55
N ARG A 404 9.43 4.87 6.19
CA ARG A 404 9.44 5.22 7.62
C ARG A 404 8.30 4.52 8.34
N PRO A 405 8.51 3.27 8.82
CA PRO A 405 7.47 2.47 9.47
C PRO A 405 7.30 2.87 10.96
N THR A 406 7.17 4.16 11.24
CA THR A 406 6.97 4.70 12.60
C THR A 406 5.49 4.88 12.91
N ALA A 407 5.13 4.93 14.19
CA ALA A 407 3.72 4.97 14.63
C ALA A 407 3.00 6.30 14.29
N ASP A 408 3.75 7.37 14.07
CA ASP A 408 3.28 8.68 13.60
C ASP A 408 2.96 8.69 12.10
N VAL A 409 3.54 7.78 11.31
CA VAL A 409 3.26 7.60 9.90
C VAL A 409 2.22 6.51 9.68
N ILE A 410 2.45 5.33 10.25
CA ILE A 410 1.51 4.20 10.21
C ILE A 410 0.64 4.25 11.47
N THR A 411 -0.31 5.16 11.48
CA THR A 411 -1.17 5.40 12.63
C THR A 411 -2.11 4.22 12.93
N GLY A 412 -2.66 4.18 14.13
CA GLY A 412 -3.66 3.17 14.51
C GLY A 412 -4.90 3.20 13.62
N LEU A 413 -5.29 4.40 13.13
CA LEU A 413 -6.44 4.57 12.22
C LEU A 413 -6.15 3.96 10.85
N ILE A 414 -4.98 4.24 10.26
CA ILE A 414 -4.57 3.64 9.00
C ILE A 414 -4.49 2.11 9.13
N LYS A 415 -3.85 1.60 10.19
CA LYS A 415 -3.70 0.15 10.43
C LYS A 415 -5.04 -0.59 10.57
N SER A 416 -6.03 0.02 11.21
CA SER A 416 -7.35 -0.59 11.39
C SER A 416 -8.16 -0.67 10.08
N ASN A 417 -7.94 0.28 9.16
CA ASN A 417 -8.66 0.37 7.90
C ASN A 417 -7.93 -0.28 6.72
N VAL A 418 -6.60 -0.49 6.83
CA VAL A 418 -5.76 -1.14 5.82
C VAL A 418 -5.16 -2.43 6.41
N PRO A 419 -5.94 -3.52 6.46
CA PRO A 419 -5.53 -4.74 7.17
C PRO A 419 -4.52 -5.61 6.42
N SER A 420 -4.42 -5.49 5.08
CA SER A 420 -3.46 -6.25 4.29
C SER A 420 -2.14 -5.51 4.20
N ARG A 421 -1.04 -6.21 4.44
CA ARG A 421 0.26 -5.58 4.63
C ARG A 421 1.39 -6.36 3.98
N ILE A 422 2.38 -5.63 3.51
CA ILE A 422 3.68 -6.14 3.08
C ILE A 422 4.75 -5.45 3.90
N ALA A 423 5.54 -6.19 4.62
CA ALA A 423 6.77 -5.70 5.22
C ALA A 423 7.97 -6.22 4.44
N LEU A 424 8.72 -5.32 3.87
CA LEU A 424 10.06 -5.59 3.37
C LEU A 424 11.06 -5.50 4.52
N SER A 425 12.37 -5.69 4.25
CA SER A 425 13.39 -5.61 5.27
C SER A 425 13.37 -4.27 6.01
N VAL A 426 13.41 -4.35 7.35
CA VAL A 426 13.44 -3.20 8.27
C VAL A 426 14.62 -3.31 9.23
N LYS A 427 14.94 -2.21 9.92
CA LYS A 427 16.11 -2.14 10.80
C LYS A 427 15.90 -2.75 12.18
N SER A 428 14.65 -2.78 12.65
CA SER A 428 14.34 -3.23 14.01
C SER A 428 13.08 -4.07 14.08
N GLN A 429 12.99 -4.90 15.14
CA GLN A 429 11.78 -5.66 15.45
C GLN A 429 10.59 -4.73 15.76
N MET A 430 10.85 -3.52 16.27
CA MET A 430 9.80 -2.54 16.52
C MET A 430 9.17 -2.08 15.21
N ASP A 431 9.99 -1.80 14.19
CA ASP A 431 9.50 -1.44 12.85
C ASP A 431 8.64 -2.56 12.25
N SER A 432 9.10 -3.83 12.40
CA SER A 432 8.30 -4.98 11.97
C SER A 432 6.93 -5.02 12.65
N ARG A 433 6.89 -4.79 13.97
CA ARG A 433 5.62 -4.73 14.73
C ARG A 433 4.76 -3.53 14.35
N ASN A 434 5.36 -2.40 14.03
CA ASN A 434 4.60 -1.24 13.53
C ASN A 434 3.87 -1.55 12.23
N ILE A 435 4.47 -2.39 11.36
CA ILE A 435 3.86 -2.78 10.08
C ILE A 435 2.89 -3.96 10.26
N LEU A 436 3.38 -5.07 10.81
CA LEU A 436 2.71 -6.39 10.78
C LEU A 436 2.02 -6.78 12.09
N ASP A 437 2.20 -6.01 13.15
CA ASP A 437 1.86 -6.35 14.55
C ASP A 437 2.65 -7.55 15.11
N VAL A 438 3.56 -8.12 14.31
CA VAL A 438 4.48 -9.20 14.68
C VAL A 438 5.91 -8.88 14.25
N GLY A 439 6.90 -9.48 14.92
CA GLY A 439 8.31 -9.41 14.50
C GLY A 439 8.59 -10.32 13.31
N GLY A 440 9.78 -10.17 12.72
CA GLY A 440 10.31 -11.05 11.67
C GLY A 440 10.76 -10.34 10.40
N ALA A 441 10.30 -9.11 10.14
CA ALA A 441 10.75 -8.36 8.97
C ALA A 441 12.19 -7.82 9.15
N GLU A 442 12.69 -7.72 10.38
CA GLU A 442 14.09 -7.42 10.68
C GLU A 442 15.06 -8.54 10.27
N LYS A 443 14.55 -9.75 10.05
CA LYS A 443 15.30 -10.93 9.61
C LYS A 443 15.26 -11.14 8.09
N LEU A 444 14.71 -10.20 7.34
CA LEU A 444 14.61 -10.26 5.87
C LEU A 444 15.91 -9.79 5.22
N LEU A 445 16.19 -10.35 4.04
CA LEU A 445 17.48 -10.21 3.35
C LEU A 445 17.61 -8.94 2.50
N GLY A 446 16.52 -8.12 2.42
CA GLY A 446 16.44 -7.00 1.48
C GLY A 446 16.19 -7.43 0.03
N HIS A 447 16.34 -6.49 -0.92
CA HIS A 447 16.17 -6.77 -2.36
C HIS A 447 14.86 -7.47 -2.74
N GLY A 448 13.75 -7.03 -2.13
CA GLY A 448 12.43 -7.58 -2.40
C GLY A 448 12.02 -8.78 -1.56
N ASP A 449 12.88 -9.27 -0.66
CA ASP A 449 12.49 -10.27 0.34
C ASP A 449 11.49 -9.65 1.30
N MET A 450 10.28 -10.22 1.40
CA MET A 450 9.17 -9.61 2.11
C MET A 450 8.34 -10.62 2.90
N LEU A 451 7.63 -10.11 3.90
CA LEU A 451 6.55 -10.78 4.59
C LEU A 451 5.21 -10.22 4.10
N TYR A 452 4.47 -11.03 3.36
CA TYR A 452 3.14 -10.72 2.87
C TYR A 452 2.08 -11.22 3.85
N PHE A 453 1.25 -10.30 4.33
CA PHE A 453 0.20 -10.56 5.32
C PHE A 453 -1.15 -10.07 4.83
N PRO A 454 -1.83 -10.82 3.96
CA PRO A 454 -3.19 -10.49 3.54
C PRO A 454 -4.17 -10.67 4.68
N ASN A 455 -5.26 -9.90 4.64
CA ASN A 455 -6.35 -10.05 5.60
C ASN A 455 -6.91 -11.50 5.58
N GLY A 456 -7.07 -12.08 6.77
CA GLY A 456 -7.63 -13.42 6.95
C GLY A 456 -6.61 -14.55 7.13
N LEU A 457 -5.32 -14.31 6.90
CA LEU A 457 -4.29 -15.28 7.27
C LEU A 457 -3.86 -15.11 8.74
N PRO A 458 -3.56 -16.21 9.46
CA PRO A 458 -3.12 -16.16 10.85
C PRO A 458 -1.67 -15.71 11.01
N LYS A 459 -0.85 -15.84 9.96
CA LYS A 459 0.58 -15.48 9.95
C LYS A 459 0.97 -14.93 8.58
N PRO A 460 1.97 -14.05 8.51
CA PRO A 460 2.52 -13.59 7.23
C PRO A 460 3.25 -14.72 6.51
N VAL A 461 3.19 -14.69 5.18
CA VAL A 461 3.90 -15.60 4.26
C VAL A 461 5.15 -14.89 3.75
N ARG A 462 6.30 -15.58 3.75
CA ARG A 462 7.52 -15.05 3.15
C ARG A 462 7.49 -15.21 1.64
N VAL A 463 7.75 -14.12 0.94
CA VAL A 463 7.74 -14.06 -0.53
C VAL A 463 8.98 -13.32 -0.98
N GLN A 464 9.69 -13.87 -1.98
CA GLN A 464 10.67 -13.11 -2.73
C GLN A 464 9.95 -12.33 -3.79
N GLY A 465 9.99 -11.00 -3.69
CA GLY A 465 9.33 -10.06 -4.61
C GLY A 465 9.89 -10.15 -6.02
N CYS A 466 9.05 -9.74 -6.97
CA CYS A 466 9.45 -9.67 -8.37
C CYS A 466 10.64 -8.72 -8.57
N TYR A 467 11.57 -9.13 -9.42
CA TYR A 467 12.57 -8.27 -10.02
C TYR A 467 12.01 -7.68 -11.31
N LEU A 468 12.12 -6.37 -11.46
CA LEU A 468 11.73 -5.60 -12.63
C LEU A 468 12.88 -4.65 -12.97
N SER A 469 13.38 -4.71 -14.19
CA SER A 469 14.31 -3.73 -14.71
C SER A 469 13.52 -2.50 -15.16
N LEU A 470 13.86 -1.32 -14.63
CA LEU A 470 13.18 -0.06 -14.96
C LEU A 470 13.54 0.47 -16.37
N ILE A 471 14.47 -0.16 -17.07
CA ILE A 471 14.89 0.24 -18.43
C ILE A 471 13.76 0.06 -19.46
N HIS A 472 12.70 -0.67 -19.13
CA HIS A 472 11.62 -1.04 -20.02
C HIS A 472 10.24 -0.46 -19.62
N ILE A 473 10.22 0.55 -18.73
CA ILE A 473 9.02 1.30 -18.36
C ILE A 473 8.83 2.49 -19.30
#